data_15dc978dd400dc2ba69f5189e71cc121
#
_entry.id   15dc978dd400dc2ba69f5189e71cc121
#
_cell.length_a   1.000
_cell.length_b   1.000
_cell.length_c   1.000
_cell.angle_alpha   90.00
_cell.angle_beta   90.00
_cell.angle_gamma   90.00
#
_symmetry.space_group_name_H-M   'P 1'
#
loop_
_entity.id
_entity.type
_entity.pdbx_description
1 polymer ?
#
loop_
_entity_poly.entity_id
_entity_poly.type
_entity_poly.pdbx_seq_one_letter_code
_entity_poly.pdbx_strand_id
1 'polypeptide(L)'
;MDNGLYQKGEMMGLNFKSYRTLYRAFVVLFIAITLSAGNLLWKVFSDYRNNIRPDIELEWVLLTLTILIFLYAIVLYKHTKTVIIPDYQFKKAIKNKQFIPYVQPIICSKNNSLIGCEILVRWQHPKQGLIEPKSFISQIERSDLIIPLTHNLITQVRDFFASFAYQLPPNFHFNFNISAKHYKDSGLVEDCRNFLQAFPEDAIHLILEITERELLEPDAHTIELFNKLDKLGVLIALDDFGTGHSNHAYLQKINVNVVKIGHNFISKMNSDRFSKHIVENIIDLALRLNLEIVAEGVEDQKQVNQLKNYSVNYLQGYYFDRPISPEEFVKKWLK
;
A
#
# COMPACT_ATOMS: atom_id res chain seq x y z
N MET A 1 6.86 -22.60 -20.39
CA MET A 1 5.63 -22.26 -21.11
C MET A 1 4.80 -21.45 -20.16
N ASP A 2 4.90 -20.13 -20.26
CA ASP A 2 3.77 -19.25 -20.48
C ASP A 2 4.23 -17.78 -20.58
N ASN A 3 4.36 -17.35 -21.83
CA ASN A 3 4.62 -15.95 -22.21
C ASN A 3 3.31 -15.15 -22.38
N GLY A 4 2.20 -15.60 -21.79
CA GLY A 4 0.85 -15.10 -22.07
C GLY A 4 0.41 -13.84 -21.33
N LEU A 5 0.99 -13.50 -20.21
CA LEU A 5 0.56 -12.35 -19.38
C LEU A 5 1.33 -11.05 -19.69
N TYR A 6 2.50 -11.14 -20.29
CA TYR A 6 3.27 -9.95 -20.69
C TYR A 6 2.75 -9.27 -21.97
N GLN A 7 1.98 -9.97 -22.82
CA GLN A 7 1.49 -9.41 -24.09
C GLN A 7 0.26 -8.49 -23.98
N LYS A 8 -0.51 -8.52 -22.89
CA LYS A 8 -1.64 -7.58 -22.73
C LYS A 8 -1.24 -6.15 -22.37
N GLY A 9 -0.02 -5.93 -21.89
CA GLY A 9 0.52 -4.60 -21.58
C GLY A 9 1.14 -3.85 -22.75
N GLU A 10 1.45 -4.54 -23.84
CA GLU A 10 2.10 -3.95 -25.02
C GLU A 10 1.16 -3.31 -26.04
N MET A 11 -0.14 -3.47 -25.91
CA MET A 11 -1.11 -2.89 -26.85
C MET A 11 -1.26 -1.36 -26.78
N MET A 12 -0.57 -0.68 -25.85
CA MET A 12 -0.35 0.78 -25.92
C MET A 12 1.14 1.10 -25.68
N GLY A 13 1.99 0.72 -26.60
CA GLY A 13 3.41 1.08 -26.68
C GLY A 13 3.67 2.58 -26.88
N LEU A 14 2.99 3.43 -26.15
CA LEU A 14 3.18 4.87 -26.18
C LEU A 14 4.34 5.25 -25.26
N ASN A 15 5.46 5.70 -25.86
CA ASN A 15 6.63 6.24 -25.19
C ASN A 15 6.24 7.52 -24.40
N PHE A 16 6.99 7.88 -23.34
CA PHE A 16 6.76 9.11 -22.52
C PHE A 16 6.65 10.38 -23.36
N LYS A 17 7.44 10.53 -24.43
CA LYS A 17 7.26 11.60 -25.42
C LYS A 17 5.85 11.58 -26.01
N SER A 18 5.30 10.41 -26.28
CA SER A 18 3.97 10.21 -26.83
C SER A 18 2.88 10.62 -25.84
N TYR A 19 3.01 10.27 -24.55
CA TYR A 19 2.06 10.71 -23.49
C TYR A 19 2.08 12.22 -23.28
N ARG A 20 3.26 12.81 -23.24
CA ARG A 20 3.41 14.27 -23.12
C ARG A 20 2.84 14.99 -24.34
N THR A 21 3.00 14.42 -25.52
CA THR A 21 2.43 14.91 -26.77
C THR A 21 0.92 14.75 -26.77
N LEU A 22 0.39 13.59 -26.33
CA LEU A 22 -1.04 13.31 -26.20
C LEU A 22 -1.71 14.27 -25.19
N TYR A 23 -1.08 14.48 -24.04
CA TYR A 23 -1.55 15.43 -23.03
C TYR A 23 -1.56 16.88 -23.58
N ARG A 24 -0.51 17.30 -24.30
CA ARG A 24 -0.46 18.61 -24.94
C ARG A 24 -1.53 18.75 -26.02
N ALA A 25 -1.68 17.74 -26.88
CA ALA A 25 -2.74 17.69 -27.87
C ALA A 25 -4.13 17.77 -27.24
N PHE A 26 -4.34 17.08 -26.11
CA PHE A 26 -5.58 17.14 -25.35
C PHE A 26 -5.85 18.53 -24.77
N VAL A 27 -4.85 19.18 -24.19
CA VAL A 27 -4.97 20.56 -23.67
C VAL A 27 -5.30 21.54 -24.80
N VAL A 28 -4.65 21.40 -25.95
CA VAL A 28 -4.96 22.23 -27.15
C VAL A 28 -6.38 22.00 -27.64
N LEU A 29 -6.80 20.73 -27.73
CA LEU A 29 -8.16 20.37 -28.12
C LEU A 29 -9.20 20.91 -27.13
N PHE A 30 -8.94 20.80 -25.83
CA PHE A 30 -9.80 21.35 -24.79
C PHE A 30 -9.97 22.86 -24.92
N ILE A 31 -8.87 23.60 -25.14
CA ILE A 31 -8.90 25.06 -25.38
C ILE A 31 -9.70 25.38 -26.65
N ALA A 32 -9.48 24.63 -27.73
CA ALA A 32 -10.19 24.84 -28.99
C ALA A 32 -11.70 24.62 -28.85
N ILE A 33 -12.12 23.55 -28.12
CA ILE A 33 -13.54 23.28 -27.84
C ILE A 33 -14.15 24.38 -26.97
N THR A 34 -13.42 24.89 -25.98
CA THR A 34 -13.90 25.97 -25.09
C THR A 34 -14.12 27.27 -25.86
N LEU A 35 -13.18 27.60 -26.74
CA LEU A 35 -13.31 28.79 -27.61
C LEU A 35 -14.45 28.65 -28.62
N SER A 36 -14.62 27.47 -29.21
CA SER A 36 -15.73 27.16 -30.12
C SER A 36 -17.10 27.25 -29.44
N ALA A 37 -17.22 26.72 -28.21
CA ALA A 37 -18.43 26.83 -27.39
C ALA A 37 -18.75 28.30 -27.05
N GLY A 38 -17.73 29.09 -26.69
CA GLY A 38 -17.88 30.51 -26.42
C GLY A 38 -18.37 31.29 -27.64
N ASN A 39 -17.81 31.02 -28.82
CA ASN A 39 -18.24 31.63 -30.07
C ASN A 39 -19.67 31.25 -30.46
N LEU A 40 -20.08 30.01 -30.26
CA LEU A 40 -21.44 29.56 -30.52
C LEU A 40 -22.45 30.24 -29.60
N LEU A 41 -22.14 30.32 -28.31
CA LEU A 41 -22.97 31.05 -27.32
C LEU A 41 -23.08 32.53 -27.64
N TRP A 42 -21.99 33.15 -28.08
CA TRP A 42 -21.99 34.55 -28.49
C TRP A 42 -22.87 34.77 -29.73
N LYS A 43 -22.79 33.85 -30.69
CA LYS A 43 -23.64 33.93 -31.92
C LYS A 43 -25.12 33.81 -31.55
N VAL A 44 -25.53 32.81 -30.79
CA VAL A 44 -26.93 32.64 -30.32
C VAL A 44 -27.42 33.87 -29.58
N PHE A 45 -26.60 34.47 -28.70
CA PHE A 45 -26.95 35.68 -27.97
C PHE A 45 -27.07 36.91 -28.90
N SER A 46 -26.17 37.03 -29.90
CA SER A 46 -26.18 38.12 -30.90
C SER A 46 -27.40 38.06 -31.78
N ASP A 47 -27.77 36.84 -32.26
CA ASP A 47 -28.93 36.63 -33.15
C ASP A 47 -30.23 36.88 -32.38
N TYR A 48 -30.34 36.46 -31.11
CA TYR A 48 -31.46 36.80 -30.23
C TYR A 48 -31.60 38.31 -30.02
N ARG A 49 -30.49 39.04 -29.79
CA ARG A 49 -30.49 40.48 -29.60
C ARG A 49 -30.91 41.26 -30.88
N ASN A 50 -30.61 40.71 -32.07
CA ASN A 50 -30.88 41.36 -33.36
C ASN A 50 -32.25 40.95 -33.95
N ASN A 51 -33.10 40.24 -33.21
CA ASN A 51 -34.42 39.72 -33.69
C ASN A 51 -34.32 38.87 -34.96
N ILE A 52 -33.18 38.27 -35.26
CA ILE A 52 -33.02 37.28 -36.31
C ILE A 52 -33.67 36.03 -35.83
N ARG A 53 -34.61 35.43 -36.56
CA ARG A 53 -35.17 34.10 -36.18
C ARG A 53 -34.14 33.05 -36.55
N PRO A 54 -33.36 32.53 -35.58
CA PRO A 54 -32.44 31.45 -35.83
C PRO A 54 -33.21 30.17 -36.08
N ASP A 55 -32.59 29.21 -36.75
CA ASP A 55 -33.08 27.84 -36.79
C ASP A 55 -32.86 27.21 -35.40
N ILE A 56 -33.83 27.55 -34.51
CA ILE A 56 -33.69 27.38 -33.04
C ILE A 56 -33.40 25.92 -32.70
N GLU A 57 -33.95 24.96 -33.43
CA GLU A 57 -33.72 23.54 -33.16
C GLU A 57 -32.26 23.11 -33.41
N LEU A 58 -31.71 23.52 -34.55
CA LEU A 58 -30.33 23.20 -34.91
C LEU A 58 -29.31 23.84 -33.93
N GLU A 59 -29.55 25.10 -33.55
CA GLU A 59 -28.66 25.80 -32.60
C GLU A 59 -28.65 25.18 -31.20
N TRP A 60 -29.83 24.77 -30.69
CA TRP A 60 -29.90 24.05 -29.42
C TRP A 60 -29.24 22.66 -29.48
N VAL A 61 -29.37 21.95 -30.59
CA VAL A 61 -28.67 20.67 -30.80
C VAL A 61 -27.17 20.86 -30.80
N LEU A 62 -26.66 21.84 -31.53
CA LEU A 62 -25.23 22.15 -31.57
C LEU A 62 -24.68 22.60 -30.20
N LEU A 63 -25.44 23.41 -29.46
CA LEU A 63 -25.08 23.83 -28.10
C LEU A 63 -25.01 22.63 -27.13
N THR A 64 -26.04 21.77 -27.14
CA THR A 64 -26.04 20.57 -26.27
C THR A 64 -24.89 19.63 -26.59
N LEU A 65 -24.62 19.41 -27.89
CA LEU A 65 -23.48 18.58 -28.32
C LEU A 65 -22.14 19.15 -27.85
N THR A 66 -22.00 20.47 -27.94
CA THR A 66 -20.77 21.16 -27.48
C THR A 66 -20.57 21.03 -25.97
N ILE A 67 -21.67 21.16 -25.21
CA ILE A 67 -21.64 20.97 -23.73
C ILE A 67 -21.27 19.51 -23.39
N LEU A 68 -21.83 18.53 -24.08
CA LEU A 68 -21.52 17.12 -23.87
C LEU A 68 -20.04 16.81 -24.16
N ILE A 69 -19.52 17.31 -25.28
CA ILE A 69 -18.09 17.16 -25.64
C ILE A 69 -17.20 17.81 -24.58
N PHE A 70 -17.58 18.99 -24.09
CA PHE A 70 -16.83 19.70 -23.04
C PHE A 70 -16.81 18.89 -21.72
N LEU A 71 -17.96 18.37 -21.29
CA LEU A 71 -18.06 17.52 -20.10
C LEU A 71 -17.22 16.25 -20.25
N TYR A 72 -17.30 15.60 -21.41
CA TYR A 72 -16.48 14.42 -21.72
C TYR A 72 -14.99 14.74 -21.69
N ALA A 73 -14.59 15.89 -22.24
CA ALA A 73 -13.20 16.37 -22.17
C ALA A 73 -12.72 16.59 -20.74
N ILE A 74 -13.56 17.14 -19.85
CA ILE A 74 -13.22 17.27 -18.41
C ILE A 74 -13.01 15.90 -17.75
N VAL A 75 -13.89 14.94 -18.04
CA VAL A 75 -13.77 13.57 -17.49
C VAL A 75 -12.48 12.92 -17.97
N LEU A 76 -12.18 12.99 -19.27
CA LEU A 76 -10.92 12.47 -19.83
C LEU A 76 -9.69 13.14 -19.23
N TYR A 77 -9.72 14.46 -19.07
CA TYR A 77 -8.62 15.21 -18.45
C TYR A 77 -8.37 14.77 -17.01
N LYS A 78 -9.44 14.67 -16.21
CA LYS A 78 -9.34 14.16 -14.84
C LYS A 78 -8.78 12.74 -14.82
N HIS A 79 -9.34 11.85 -15.63
CA HIS A 79 -8.88 10.46 -15.70
C HIS A 79 -7.40 10.35 -16.09
N THR A 80 -6.98 11.09 -17.12
CA THR A 80 -5.58 11.11 -17.55
C THR A 80 -4.64 11.60 -16.45
N LYS A 81 -5.04 12.67 -15.74
CA LYS A 81 -4.21 13.26 -14.69
C LYS A 81 -4.14 12.42 -13.42
N THR A 82 -5.25 11.75 -13.05
CA THR A 82 -5.34 11.05 -11.76
C THR A 82 -4.96 9.56 -11.85
N VAL A 83 -5.02 8.95 -13.04
CA VAL A 83 -4.77 7.52 -13.22
C VAL A 83 -3.58 7.28 -14.17
N ILE A 84 -3.69 7.70 -15.43
CA ILE A 84 -2.73 7.30 -16.48
C ILE A 84 -1.31 7.82 -16.21
N ILE A 85 -1.17 9.10 -15.81
CA ILE A 85 0.15 9.70 -15.58
C ILE A 85 0.84 9.09 -14.35
N PRO A 86 0.17 8.96 -13.19
CA PRO A 86 0.75 8.30 -12.04
C PRO A 86 1.16 6.86 -12.31
N ASP A 87 0.31 6.04 -12.93
CA ASP A 87 0.62 4.65 -13.23
C ASP A 87 1.87 4.50 -14.09
N TYR A 88 2.01 5.34 -15.11
CA TYR A 88 3.22 5.36 -15.92
C TYR A 88 4.47 5.72 -15.11
N GLN A 89 4.37 6.72 -14.22
CA GLN A 89 5.47 7.13 -13.36
C GLN A 89 5.86 6.01 -12.40
N PHE A 90 4.89 5.36 -11.77
CA PHE A 90 5.12 4.25 -10.84
C PHE A 90 5.73 3.04 -11.56
N LYS A 91 5.20 2.65 -12.73
CA LYS A 91 5.76 1.56 -13.53
C LYS A 91 7.24 1.82 -13.89
N LYS A 92 7.56 3.06 -14.25
CA LYS A 92 8.96 3.46 -14.50
C LYS A 92 9.81 3.45 -13.24
N ALA A 93 9.25 3.91 -12.11
CA ALA A 93 9.94 3.91 -10.81
C ALA A 93 10.24 2.49 -10.32
N ILE A 94 9.29 1.54 -10.47
CA ILE A 94 9.49 0.13 -10.16
C ILE A 94 10.62 -0.45 -11.03
N LYS A 95 10.55 -0.25 -12.35
CA LYS A 95 11.59 -0.73 -13.29
C LYS A 95 12.98 -0.19 -12.95
N ASN A 96 13.06 1.06 -12.51
CA ASN A 96 14.32 1.72 -12.16
C ASN A 96 14.74 1.51 -10.69
N LYS A 97 14.08 0.61 -9.96
CA LYS A 97 14.34 0.32 -8.53
C LYS A 97 14.37 1.57 -7.65
N GLN A 98 13.47 2.53 -7.93
CA GLN A 98 13.36 3.76 -7.15
C GLN A 98 12.53 3.57 -5.86
N PHE A 99 11.78 2.48 -5.77
CA PHE A 99 11.15 2.07 -4.51
C PHE A 99 12.15 1.23 -3.73
N ILE A 100 12.50 1.74 -2.56
CA ILE A 100 13.53 1.18 -1.69
C ILE A 100 12.93 0.80 -0.34
N PRO A 101 13.45 -0.26 0.32
CA PRO A 101 13.04 -0.61 1.67
C PRO A 101 13.62 0.36 2.70
N TYR A 102 12.80 0.76 3.65
CA TYR A 102 13.20 1.25 4.97
C TYR A 102 12.75 0.21 5.98
N VAL A 103 13.38 0.15 7.11
CA VAL A 103 13.08 -0.85 8.13
C VAL A 103 12.87 -0.19 9.49
N GLN A 104 11.86 -0.65 10.22
CA GLN A 104 11.59 -0.18 11.56
C GLN A 104 11.71 -1.34 12.55
N PRO A 105 12.52 -1.19 13.63
CA PRO A 105 12.74 -2.27 14.57
C PRO A 105 11.49 -2.67 15.33
N ILE A 106 11.34 -3.97 15.57
CA ILE A 106 10.33 -4.58 16.44
C ILE A 106 11.06 -5.16 17.65
N ILE A 107 10.60 -4.81 18.83
CA ILE A 107 11.30 -5.03 20.10
C ILE A 107 10.49 -5.97 21.00
N CYS A 108 11.14 -6.96 21.59
CA CYS A 108 10.54 -7.80 22.61
C CYS A 108 10.20 -6.97 23.86
N SER A 109 8.96 -6.99 24.30
CA SER A 109 8.53 -6.20 25.47
C SER A 109 9.19 -6.65 26.77
N LYS A 110 9.49 -7.94 26.92
CA LYS A 110 10.01 -8.52 28.17
C LYS A 110 11.42 -8.05 28.49
N ASN A 111 12.33 -8.10 27.51
CA ASN A 111 13.76 -7.87 27.70
C ASN A 111 14.33 -6.71 26.88
N ASN A 112 13.51 -6.01 26.10
CA ASN A 112 13.89 -4.95 25.17
C ASN A 112 14.90 -5.38 24.09
N SER A 113 14.98 -6.68 23.75
CA SER A 113 15.81 -7.16 22.66
C SER A 113 15.15 -6.92 21.31
N LEU A 114 15.97 -6.68 20.29
CA LEU A 114 15.53 -6.68 18.91
C LEU A 114 15.07 -8.08 18.53
N ILE A 115 13.88 -8.20 17.92
CA ILE A 115 13.36 -9.48 17.43
C ILE A 115 13.07 -9.47 15.94
N GLY A 116 12.96 -8.30 15.33
CA GLY A 116 12.58 -8.20 13.92
C GLY A 116 12.51 -6.78 13.42
N CYS A 117 12.02 -6.63 12.22
CA CYS A 117 11.74 -5.33 11.63
C CYS A 117 10.55 -5.39 10.67
N GLU A 118 9.81 -4.29 10.58
CA GLU A 118 8.82 -4.07 9.53
C GLU A 118 9.45 -3.36 8.34
N ILE A 119 9.13 -3.85 7.14
CA ILE A 119 9.61 -3.31 5.88
C ILE A 119 8.63 -2.27 5.37
N LEU A 120 9.09 -1.03 5.29
CA LEU A 120 8.31 0.14 4.92
C LEU A 120 8.86 0.75 3.63
N VAL A 121 8.09 0.68 2.55
CA VAL A 121 8.52 1.24 1.27
C VAL A 121 8.78 2.73 1.35
N ARG A 122 9.80 3.21 0.63
CA ARG A 122 10.06 4.64 0.35
C ARG A 122 10.28 4.82 -1.14
N TRP A 123 9.86 5.95 -1.68
CA TRP A 123 10.14 6.28 -3.07
C TRP A 123 11.29 7.28 -3.16
N GLN A 124 12.45 6.80 -3.61
CA GLN A 124 13.61 7.64 -3.93
C GLN A 124 13.36 8.34 -5.26
N HIS A 125 12.62 9.43 -5.23
CA HIS A 125 12.25 10.16 -6.44
C HIS A 125 13.41 11.05 -6.93
N PRO A 126 13.79 10.98 -8.23
CA PRO A 126 15.02 11.63 -8.73
C PRO A 126 15.04 13.16 -8.62
N LYS A 127 13.87 13.79 -8.44
CA LYS A 127 13.75 15.26 -8.33
C LYS A 127 13.23 15.74 -6.97
N GLN A 128 12.50 14.91 -6.24
CA GLN A 128 11.82 15.29 -4.99
C GLN A 128 12.50 14.68 -3.76
N GLY A 129 13.53 13.85 -3.97
CA GLY A 129 14.18 13.13 -2.88
C GLY A 129 13.32 11.98 -2.36
N LEU A 130 13.40 11.70 -1.07
CA LEU A 130 12.69 10.61 -0.42
C LEU A 130 11.24 10.98 -0.16
N ILE A 131 10.31 10.17 -0.70
CA ILE A 131 8.86 10.35 -0.56
C ILE A 131 8.30 9.22 0.28
N GLU A 132 7.47 9.57 1.28
CA GLU A 132 6.82 8.62 2.17
C GLU A 132 5.60 7.93 1.52
N PRO A 133 5.26 6.68 1.95
CA PRO A 133 4.16 5.89 1.39
C PRO A 133 2.82 6.62 1.35
N LYS A 134 2.49 7.39 2.37
CA LYS A 134 1.25 8.16 2.49
C LYS A 134 0.94 9.00 1.24
N SER A 135 1.96 9.42 0.50
CA SER A 135 1.80 10.26 -0.69
C SER A 135 1.50 9.49 -1.98
N PHE A 136 1.76 8.15 -2.03
CA PHE A 136 1.67 7.40 -3.27
C PHE A 136 1.04 6.00 -3.13
N ILE A 137 1.10 5.38 -1.94
CA ILE A 137 0.74 3.97 -1.78
C ILE A 137 -0.70 3.67 -2.19
N SER A 138 -1.65 4.51 -1.77
CA SER A 138 -3.07 4.33 -2.11
C SER A 138 -3.37 4.43 -3.62
N GLN A 139 -2.50 5.08 -4.40
CA GLN A 139 -2.62 5.12 -5.85
C GLN A 139 -2.08 3.83 -6.47
N ILE A 140 -0.96 3.32 -5.96
CA ILE A 140 -0.36 2.06 -6.40
C ILE A 140 -1.26 0.87 -6.04
N GLU A 141 -1.87 0.85 -4.87
CA GLU A 141 -2.82 -0.18 -4.43
C GLU A 141 -4.07 -0.28 -5.32
N ARG A 142 -4.53 0.83 -5.91
CA ARG A 142 -5.64 0.82 -6.87
C ARG A 142 -5.25 0.21 -8.21
N SER A 143 -3.98 0.19 -8.53
CA SER A 143 -3.43 -0.40 -9.75
C SER A 143 -2.81 -1.76 -9.45
N ASP A 144 -2.58 -2.57 -10.49
CA ASP A 144 -1.90 -3.87 -10.31
C ASP A 144 -0.38 -3.71 -10.10
N LEU A 145 0.10 -2.47 -9.99
CA LEU A 145 1.51 -2.16 -9.75
C LEU A 145 1.96 -2.44 -8.32
N ILE A 146 1.02 -2.62 -7.38
CA ILE A 146 1.35 -3.03 -6.01
C ILE A 146 2.05 -4.39 -5.99
N ILE A 147 1.65 -5.33 -6.84
CA ILE A 147 2.25 -6.66 -6.93
C ILE A 147 3.74 -6.58 -7.32
N PRO A 148 4.14 -6.03 -8.50
CA PRO A 148 5.55 -5.93 -8.84
C PRO A 148 6.36 -5.01 -7.92
N LEU A 149 5.74 -4.07 -7.22
CA LEU A 149 6.39 -3.28 -6.19
C LEU A 149 6.78 -4.16 -5.01
N THR A 150 5.84 -4.95 -4.47
CA THR A 150 6.08 -5.86 -3.34
C THR A 150 7.12 -6.92 -3.69
N HIS A 151 7.06 -7.56 -4.88
CA HIS A 151 8.09 -8.47 -5.37
C HIS A 151 9.49 -7.86 -5.35
N ASN A 152 9.60 -6.60 -5.82
CA ASN A 152 10.87 -5.88 -5.80
C ASN A 152 11.38 -5.63 -4.38
N LEU A 153 10.48 -5.27 -3.43
CA LEU A 153 10.87 -5.04 -2.04
C LEU A 153 11.33 -6.34 -1.36
N ILE A 154 10.58 -7.43 -1.50
CA ILE A 154 10.95 -8.75 -0.97
C ILE A 154 12.34 -9.15 -1.47
N THR A 155 12.58 -9.00 -2.78
CA THR A 155 13.87 -9.30 -3.40
C THR A 155 14.98 -8.41 -2.85
N GLN A 156 14.79 -7.10 -2.75
CA GLN A 156 15.82 -6.18 -2.23
C GLN A 156 16.18 -6.48 -0.78
N VAL A 157 15.18 -6.73 0.07
CA VAL A 157 15.39 -7.05 1.49
C VAL A 157 16.11 -8.38 1.63
N ARG A 158 15.68 -9.42 0.90
CA ARG A 158 16.34 -10.72 0.86
C ARG A 158 17.82 -10.57 0.50
N ASP A 159 18.10 -9.95 -0.65
CA ASP A 159 19.46 -9.84 -1.18
C ASP A 159 20.39 -9.04 -0.25
N PHE A 160 19.83 -8.04 0.45
CA PHE A 160 20.58 -7.26 1.42
C PHE A 160 20.84 -8.06 2.72
N PHE A 161 19.77 -8.56 3.37
CA PHE A 161 19.91 -9.16 4.70
C PHE A 161 20.50 -10.58 4.68
N ALA A 162 20.45 -11.29 3.57
CA ALA A 162 21.12 -12.59 3.44
C ALA A 162 22.63 -12.49 3.73
N SER A 163 23.27 -11.35 3.40
CA SER A 163 24.68 -11.12 3.70
C SER A 163 24.97 -10.90 5.20
N PHE A 164 23.93 -10.66 5.99
CA PHE A 164 23.99 -10.45 7.44
C PHE A 164 23.29 -11.57 8.23
N ALA A 165 22.94 -12.69 7.60
CA ALA A 165 22.14 -13.75 8.18
C ALA A 165 22.65 -14.24 9.55
N TYR A 166 23.97 -14.36 9.72
CA TYR A 166 24.60 -14.81 10.98
C TYR A 166 24.70 -13.71 12.07
N GLN A 167 24.33 -12.48 11.75
CA GLN A 167 24.28 -11.37 12.72
C GLN A 167 22.85 -11.13 13.21
N LEU A 168 21.86 -11.71 12.55
CA LEU A 168 20.46 -11.60 12.97
C LEU A 168 20.24 -12.35 14.29
N PRO A 169 19.46 -11.81 15.24
CA PRO A 169 18.97 -12.58 16.37
C PRO A 169 18.26 -13.86 15.92
N PRO A 170 18.27 -14.94 16.72
CA PRO A 170 17.51 -16.15 16.42
C PRO A 170 16.02 -15.85 16.23
N ASN A 171 15.38 -16.54 15.28
CA ASN A 171 13.98 -16.34 14.93
C ASN A 171 13.64 -14.87 14.56
N PHE A 172 14.51 -14.22 13.79
CA PHE A 172 14.32 -12.83 13.41
C PHE A 172 13.11 -12.63 12.50
N HIS A 173 12.22 -11.70 12.84
CA HIS A 173 10.99 -11.42 12.11
C HIS A 173 11.23 -10.41 10.98
N PHE A 174 10.85 -10.77 9.76
CA PHE A 174 10.72 -9.85 8.64
C PHE A 174 9.24 -9.67 8.30
N ASN A 175 8.72 -8.48 8.53
CA ASN A 175 7.31 -8.16 8.32
C ASN A 175 7.11 -7.37 7.03
N PHE A 176 6.25 -7.88 6.13
CA PHE A 176 5.92 -7.23 4.85
C PHE A 176 4.43 -6.97 4.75
N ASN A 177 4.07 -5.74 4.41
CA ASN A 177 2.70 -5.37 4.09
C ASN A 177 2.29 -5.93 2.72
N ILE A 178 1.15 -6.62 2.66
CA ILE A 178 0.52 -7.08 1.42
C ILE A 178 -0.91 -6.54 1.34
N SER A 179 -1.44 -6.42 0.13
CA SER A 179 -2.83 -5.99 -0.12
C SER A 179 -3.66 -7.15 -0.68
N ALA A 180 -4.99 -7.01 -0.67
CA ALA A 180 -5.92 -8.00 -1.23
C ALA A 180 -5.62 -8.37 -2.69
N LYS A 181 -4.91 -7.52 -3.45
CA LYS A 181 -4.50 -7.85 -4.82
C LYS A 181 -3.53 -9.02 -4.90
N HIS A 182 -2.71 -9.20 -3.87
CA HIS A 182 -1.77 -10.32 -3.79
C HIS A 182 -2.47 -11.68 -3.57
N TYR A 183 -3.73 -11.68 -3.12
CA TYR A 183 -4.46 -12.94 -2.92
C TYR A 183 -4.71 -13.71 -4.23
N LYS A 184 -4.65 -13.01 -5.37
CA LYS A 184 -4.76 -13.60 -6.72
C LYS A 184 -3.42 -13.74 -7.43
N ASP A 185 -2.32 -13.39 -6.76
CA ASP A 185 -0.97 -13.46 -7.29
C ASP A 185 -0.32 -14.80 -6.99
N SER A 186 -0.13 -15.61 -8.00
CA SER A 186 0.56 -16.91 -7.88
C SER A 186 2.06 -16.77 -7.57
N GLY A 187 2.65 -15.60 -7.77
CA GLY A 187 4.07 -15.33 -7.54
C GLY A 187 4.40 -15.13 -6.07
N LEU A 188 3.44 -14.70 -5.22
CA LEU A 188 3.70 -14.41 -3.82
C LEU A 188 4.27 -15.62 -3.05
N VAL A 189 3.73 -16.83 -3.28
CA VAL A 189 4.22 -18.06 -2.63
C VAL A 189 5.66 -18.34 -3.00
N GLU A 190 6.03 -18.10 -4.27
CA GLU A 190 7.40 -18.31 -4.75
C GLU A 190 8.36 -17.26 -4.18
N ASP A 191 7.94 -16.01 -4.08
CA ASP A 191 8.73 -14.97 -3.42
C ASP A 191 9.01 -15.31 -1.96
N CYS A 192 7.99 -15.75 -1.22
CA CYS A 192 8.15 -16.18 0.17
C CYS A 192 9.11 -17.37 0.29
N ARG A 193 8.99 -18.36 -0.59
CA ARG A 193 9.90 -19.51 -0.63
C ARG A 193 11.33 -19.07 -0.88
N ASN A 194 11.55 -18.25 -1.91
CA ASN A 194 12.88 -17.74 -2.26
C ASN A 194 13.47 -16.86 -1.16
N PHE A 195 12.62 -16.12 -0.42
CA PHE A 195 13.04 -15.35 0.73
C PHE A 195 13.55 -16.26 1.86
N LEU A 196 12.74 -17.23 2.27
CA LEU A 196 13.10 -18.15 3.36
C LEU A 196 14.35 -18.97 3.04
N GLN A 197 14.50 -19.46 1.80
CA GLN A 197 15.68 -20.23 1.36
C GLN A 197 16.99 -19.44 1.34
N ALA A 198 16.95 -18.11 1.40
CA ALA A 198 18.15 -17.29 1.43
C ALA A 198 18.80 -17.21 2.84
N PHE A 199 18.13 -17.73 3.85
CA PHE A 199 18.60 -17.73 5.25
C PHE A 199 18.80 -19.16 5.75
N PRO A 200 19.62 -19.38 6.79
CA PRO A 200 19.72 -20.67 7.46
C PRO A 200 18.33 -21.15 7.95
N GLU A 201 18.13 -22.47 7.99
CA GLU A 201 16.91 -23.08 8.49
C GLU A 201 16.60 -22.57 9.91
N ASP A 202 15.33 -22.24 10.16
CA ASP A 202 14.81 -21.71 11.44
C ASP A 202 15.50 -20.41 11.94
N ALA A 203 16.30 -19.73 11.11
CA ALA A 203 16.95 -18.49 11.53
C ALA A 203 15.96 -17.30 11.55
N ILE A 204 14.96 -17.34 10.72
CA ILE A 204 14.03 -16.21 10.53
C ILE A 204 12.57 -16.66 10.48
N HIS A 205 11.67 -15.72 10.76
CA HIS A 205 10.25 -15.81 10.43
C HIS A 205 9.90 -14.74 9.39
N LEU A 206 9.20 -15.17 8.34
CA LEU A 206 8.60 -14.26 7.37
C LEU A 206 7.15 -14.03 7.77
N ILE A 207 6.76 -12.79 7.96
CA ILE A 207 5.44 -12.39 8.40
C ILE A 207 4.82 -11.51 7.31
N LEU A 208 3.61 -11.86 6.86
CA LEU A 208 2.84 -11.04 5.94
C LEU A 208 1.74 -10.31 6.72
N GLU A 209 1.74 -9.00 6.62
CA GLU A 209 0.77 -8.13 7.28
C GLU A 209 -0.36 -7.79 6.33
N ILE A 210 -1.58 -7.99 6.81
CA ILE A 210 -2.82 -7.75 6.08
C ILE A 210 -3.77 -6.93 6.93
N THR A 211 -4.46 -5.97 6.35
CA THR A 211 -5.42 -5.17 7.10
C THR A 211 -6.71 -5.95 7.33
N GLU A 212 -7.33 -5.77 8.50
CA GLU A 212 -8.61 -6.39 8.85
C GLU A 212 -9.69 -6.17 7.76
N ARG A 213 -9.69 -5.00 7.13
CA ARG A 213 -10.69 -4.62 6.11
C ARG A 213 -10.62 -5.46 4.83
N GLU A 214 -9.45 -6.02 4.52
CA GLU A 214 -9.22 -6.80 3.29
C GLU A 214 -9.64 -8.26 3.42
N LEU A 215 -9.97 -8.73 4.63
CA LEU A 215 -10.31 -10.12 4.94
C LEU A 215 -11.80 -10.40 5.18
N LEU A 216 -12.67 -9.48 4.86
CA LEU A 216 -14.09 -9.57 5.24
C LEU A 216 -14.77 -10.88 4.80
N GLU A 217 -14.47 -11.38 3.60
CA GLU A 217 -14.99 -12.66 3.08
C GLU A 217 -13.95 -13.35 2.20
N PRO A 218 -13.01 -14.14 2.75
CA PRO A 218 -12.02 -14.84 1.94
C PRO A 218 -12.71 -15.92 1.08
N ASP A 219 -12.49 -15.86 -0.23
CA ASP A 219 -12.93 -16.88 -1.17
C ASP A 219 -12.05 -18.16 -1.08
N ALA A 220 -12.45 -19.21 -1.77
CA ALA A 220 -11.73 -20.49 -1.74
C ALA A 220 -10.26 -20.35 -2.23
N HIS A 221 -10.01 -19.45 -3.18
CA HIS A 221 -8.67 -19.20 -3.70
C HIS A 221 -7.78 -18.51 -2.67
N THR A 222 -8.33 -17.52 -1.96
CA THR A 222 -7.65 -16.85 -0.86
C THR A 222 -7.30 -17.84 0.26
N ILE A 223 -8.24 -18.69 0.66
CA ILE A 223 -7.99 -19.73 1.67
C ILE A 223 -6.88 -20.69 1.20
N GLU A 224 -6.90 -21.11 -0.07
CA GLU A 224 -5.86 -21.98 -0.62
C GLU A 224 -4.47 -21.32 -0.60
N LEU A 225 -4.41 -20.03 -0.95
CA LEU A 225 -3.16 -19.25 -0.88
C LEU A 225 -2.60 -19.24 0.55
N PHE A 226 -3.41 -18.86 1.54
CA PHE A 226 -2.96 -18.82 2.93
C PHE A 226 -2.55 -20.21 3.46
N ASN A 227 -3.23 -21.27 3.06
CA ASN A 227 -2.80 -22.65 3.37
C ASN A 227 -1.45 -23.01 2.75
N LYS A 228 -1.12 -22.48 1.57
CA LYS A 228 0.21 -22.69 0.95
C LYS A 228 1.29 -21.90 1.69
N LEU A 229 0.99 -20.68 2.12
CA LEU A 229 1.89 -19.85 2.91
C LEU A 229 2.16 -20.47 4.29
N ASP A 230 1.13 -20.96 4.97
CA ASP A 230 1.23 -21.65 6.25
C ASP A 230 2.14 -22.90 6.16
N LYS A 231 1.98 -23.71 5.10
CA LYS A 231 2.85 -24.88 4.85
C LYS A 231 4.32 -24.51 4.58
N LEU A 232 4.61 -23.28 4.19
CA LEU A 232 5.97 -22.76 4.07
C LEU A 232 6.51 -22.20 5.39
N GLY A 233 5.71 -22.13 6.45
CA GLY A 233 6.07 -21.49 7.71
C GLY A 233 5.97 -19.96 7.69
N VAL A 234 5.26 -19.39 6.70
CA VAL A 234 4.96 -17.96 6.65
C VAL A 234 3.85 -17.64 7.65
N LEU A 235 4.10 -16.68 8.53
CA LEU A 235 3.14 -16.23 9.53
C LEU A 235 2.28 -15.09 8.98
N ILE A 236 1.05 -14.96 9.50
CA ILE A 236 0.11 -13.91 9.11
C ILE A 236 -0.14 -13.00 10.30
N ALA A 237 0.04 -11.70 10.08
CA ALA A 237 -0.31 -10.65 11.04
C ALA A 237 -1.51 -9.84 10.56
N LEU A 238 -2.44 -9.58 11.47
CA LEU A 238 -3.55 -8.65 11.24
C LEU A 238 -3.14 -7.26 11.67
N ASP A 239 -3.08 -6.35 10.71
CA ASP A 239 -2.73 -4.96 10.93
C ASP A 239 -3.96 -4.09 11.24
N ASP A 240 -3.75 -3.02 12.02
CA ASP A 240 -4.79 -2.07 12.45
C ASP A 240 -6.03 -2.74 13.09
N PHE A 241 -5.83 -3.84 13.83
CA PHE A 241 -6.92 -4.61 14.41
C PHE A 241 -7.80 -3.78 15.37
N GLY A 242 -9.11 -3.94 15.24
CA GLY A 242 -10.12 -3.21 16.03
C GLY A 242 -10.55 -1.88 15.40
N THR A 243 -10.03 -1.50 14.25
CA THR A 243 -10.47 -0.29 13.51
C THR A 243 -11.55 -0.59 12.48
N GLY A 244 -11.80 -1.87 12.19
CA GLY A 244 -12.66 -2.33 11.11
C GLY A 244 -13.98 -2.95 11.57
N HIS A 245 -14.49 -3.87 10.79
CA HIS A 245 -15.76 -4.55 11.03
C HIS A 245 -15.52 -5.80 11.87
N SER A 246 -16.18 -5.89 13.01
CA SER A 246 -16.05 -6.96 14.03
C SER A 246 -16.53 -8.35 13.60
N ASN A 247 -16.38 -8.72 12.34
CA ASN A 247 -16.71 -10.06 11.89
C ASN A 247 -15.48 -10.97 11.99
N HIS A 248 -15.25 -11.55 13.16
CA HIS A 248 -14.10 -12.44 13.42
C HIS A 248 -14.18 -13.80 12.71
N ALA A 249 -15.17 -14.05 11.84
CA ALA A 249 -15.32 -15.31 11.13
C ALA A 249 -14.12 -15.68 10.24
N TYR A 250 -13.37 -14.70 9.77
CA TYR A 250 -12.14 -14.92 9.00
C TYR A 250 -11.00 -15.52 9.84
N LEU A 251 -10.96 -15.24 11.16
CA LEU A 251 -9.96 -15.83 12.07
C LEU A 251 -10.07 -17.36 12.15
N GLN A 252 -11.24 -17.92 11.86
CA GLN A 252 -11.44 -19.36 11.80
C GLN A 252 -11.04 -19.98 10.45
N LYS A 253 -10.97 -19.16 9.39
CA LYS A 253 -10.70 -19.62 8.02
C LYS A 253 -9.25 -19.46 7.61
N ILE A 254 -8.54 -18.53 8.24
CA ILE A 254 -7.14 -18.19 7.97
C ILE A 254 -6.38 -18.37 9.27
N ASN A 255 -5.25 -19.07 9.23
CA ASN A 255 -4.39 -19.25 10.39
C ASN A 255 -3.64 -17.93 10.67
N VAL A 256 -4.27 -17.06 11.47
CA VAL A 256 -3.65 -15.81 11.95
C VAL A 256 -2.75 -16.14 13.13
N ASN A 257 -1.56 -15.54 13.16
CA ASN A 257 -0.55 -15.77 14.20
C ASN A 257 -0.34 -14.55 15.09
N VAL A 258 -0.45 -13.35 14.50
CA VAL A 258 -0.11 -12.09 15.14
C VAL A 258 -1.23 -11.07 14.96
N VAL A 259 -1.45 -10.24 15.98
CA VAL A 259 -2.34 -9.08 15.92
C VAL A 259 -1.54 -7.82 16.21
N LYS A 260 -1.66 -6.80 15.36
CA LYS A 260 -1.05 -5.49 15.55
C LYS A 260 -2.10 -4.48 16.03
N ILE A 261 -1.84 -3.86 17.17
CA ILE A 261 -2.69 -2.80 17.72
C ILE A 261 -2.20 -1.48 17.18
N GLY A 262 -3.00 -0.84 16.33
CA GLY A 262 -2.60 0.35 15.59
C GLY A 262 -2.29 1.56 16.47
N HIS A 263 -1.41 2.43 15.96
CA HIS A 263 -0.97 3.68 16.58
C HIS A 263 -2.13 4.54 17.12
N ASN A 264 -3.26 4.58 16.43
CA ASN A 264 -4.41 5.40 16.82
C ASN A 264 -4.95 5.09 18.21
N PHE A 265 -4.84 3.84 18.66
CA PHE A 265 -5.26 3.41 19.99
C PHE A 265 -4.12 3.57 21.00
N ILE A 266 -2.92 3.14 20.64
CA ILE A 266 -1.73 3.19 21.51
C ILE A 266 -1.37 4.63 21.90
N SER A 267 -1.39 5.57 20.95
CA SER A 267 -1.08 6.98 21.23
C SER A 267 -2.04 7.65 22.22
N LYS A 268 -3.28 7.16 22.29
CA LYS A 268 -4.33 7.73 23.15
C LYS A 268 -4.61 6.93 24.42
N MET A 269 -4.02 5.73 24.59
CA MET A 269 -4.35 4.82 25.68
C MET A 269 -4.16 5.41 27.08
N ASN A 270 -3.29 6.42 27.22
CA ASN A 270 -3.01 7.10 28.48
C ASN A 270 -3.86 8.35 28.72
N SER A 271 -4.51 8.90 27.69
CA SER A 271 -5.27 10.16 27.74
C SER A 271 -6.77 9.97 27.49
N ASP A 272 -7.16 8.89 26.83
CA ASP A 272 -8.54 8.58 26.48
C ASP A 272 -8.96 7.21 27.02
N ARG A 273 -9.97 7.22 27.90
CA ARG A 273 -10.51 6.01 28.55
C ARG A 273 -11.09 5.03 27.52
N PHE A 274 -11.69 5.51 26.45
CA PHE A 274 -12.26 4.66 25.41
C PHE A 274 -11.17 3.92 24.67
N SER A 275 -10.12 4.60 24.21
CA SER A 275 -8.96 4.00 23.56
C SER A 275 -8.27 2.98 24.45
N LYS A 276 -8.14 3.27 25.77
CA LYS A 276 -7.60 2.33 26.75
C LYS A 276 -8.42 1.03 26.80
N HIS A 277 -9.75 1.11 26.90
CA HIS A 277 -10.61 -0.08 26.96
C HIS A 277 -10.57 -0.88 25.64
N ILE A 278 -10.46 -0.22 24.49
CA ILE A 278 -10.29 -0.91 23.21
C ILE A 278 -8.98 -1.71 23.22
N VAL A 279 -7.87 -1.12 23.64
CA VAL A 279 -6.57 -1.81 23.74
C VAL A 279 -6.68 -3.02 24.67
N GLU A 280 -7.27 -2.85 25.87
CA GLU A 280 -7.47 -3.93 26.84
C GLU A 280 -8.31 -5.08 26.25
N ASN A 281 -9.40 -4.77 25.53
CA ASN A 281 -10.26 -5.77 24.90
C ASN A 281 -9.54 -6.54 23.77
N ILE A 282 -8.75 -5.82 22.94
CA ILE A 282 -7.96 -6.45 21.87
C ILE A 282 -6.95 -7.43 22.46
N ILE A 283 -6.24 -7.00 23.51
CA ILE A 283 -5.25 -7.84 24.20
C ILE A 283 -5.91 -9.08 24.79
N ASP A 284 -7.03 -8.93 25.49
CA ASP A 284 -7.77 -10.05 26.11
C ASP A 284 -8.23 -11.06 25.04
N LEU A 285 -8.76 -10.57 23.92
CA LEU A 285 -9.17 -11.42 22.81
C LEU A 285 -7.96 -12.16 22.19
N ALA A 286 -6.87 -11.46 21.92
CA ALA A 286 -5.67 -12.06 21.32
C ALA A 286 -5.07 -13.14 22.24
N LEU A 287 -5.00 -12.89 23.54
CA LEU A 287 -4.52 -13.88 24.52
C LEU A 287 -5.40 -15.13 24.58
N ARG A 288 -6.74 -14.98 24.53
CA ARG A 288 -7.68 -16.10 24.50
C ARG A 288 -7.56 -16.93 23.23
N LEU A 289 -7.16 -16.32 22.12
CA LEU A 289 -6.94 -16.97 20.83
C LEU A 289 -5.51 -17.49 20.65
N ASN A 290 -4.64 -17.33 21.65
CA ASN A 290 -3.20 -17.63 21.60
C ASN A 290 -2.47 -16.93 20.43
N LEU A 291 -2.85 -15.68 20.15
CA LEU A 291 -2.18 -14.84 19.15
C LEU A 291 -1.09 -14.01 19.81
N GLU A 292 0.01 -13.79 19.10
CA GLU A 292 1.02 -12.83 19.49
C GLU A 292 0.53 -11.38 19.24
N ILE A 293 1.01 -10.45 20.05
CA ILE A 293 0.54 -9.07 20.03
C ILE A 293 1.70 -8.12 19.78
N VAL A 294 1.58 -7.28 18.76
CA VAL A 294 2.45 -6.13 18.50
C VAL A 294 1.69 -4.85 18.84
N ALA A 295 2.26 -3.98 19.67
CA ALA A 295 1.74 -2.64 19.88
C ALA A 295 2.52 -1.63 19.05
N GLU A 296 1.83 -0.91 18.17
CA GLU A 296 2.41 0.07 17.28
C GLU A 296 2.32 1.51 17.79
N GLY A 297 3.26 2.34 17.33
CA GLY A 297 3.27 3.75 17.67
C GLY A 297 3.58 4.03 19.13
N VAL A 298 4.46 3.22 19.73
CA VAL A 298 5.00 3.47 21.06
C VAL A 298 5.95 4.67 21.01
N GLU A 299 5.65 5.72 21.77
CA GLU A 299 6.39 6.99 21.74
C GLU A 299 7.07 7.33 23.07
N ASP A 300 6.68 6.72 24.18
CA ASP A 300 7.23 7.02 25.49
C ASP A 300 7.41 5.79 26.41
N GLN A 301 8.24 5.96 27.44
CA GLN A 301 8.52 4.92 28.45
C GLN A 301 7.30 4.49 29.25
N LYS A 302 6.31 5.38 29.43
CA LYS A 302 5.08 5.07 30.18
C LYS A 302 4.24 4.06 29.40
N GLN A 303 4.10 4.24 28.09
CA GLN A 303 3.45 3.28 27.21
C GLN A 303 4.17 1.92 27.26
N VAL A 304 5.50 1.91 27.14
CA VAL A 304 6.32 0.68 27.25
C VAL A 304 5.99 -0.08 28.55
N ASN A 305 6.03 0.59 29.69
CA ASN A 305 5.78 -0.04 31.00
C ASN A 305 4.36 -0.59 31.10
N GLN A 306 3.38 0.13 30.60
CA GLN A 306 1.97 -0.27 30.64
C GLN A 306 1.72 -1.47 29.71
N LEU A 307 2.24 -1.47 28.49
CA LEU A 307 2.08 -2.57 27.54
C LEU A 307 2.77 -3.84 28.03
N LYS A 308 3.90 -3.73 28.72
CA LYS A 308 4.53 -4.86 29.44
C LYS A 308 3.61 -5.49 30.47
N ASN A 309 2.94 -4.66 31.27
CA ASN A 309 1.98 -5.13 32.29
C ASN A 309 0.77 -5.83 31.67
N TYR A 310 0.39 -5.49 30.44
CA TYR A 310 -0.67 -6.14 29.69
C TYR A 310 -0.24 -7.40 28.95
N SER A 311 0.99 -7.86 29.12
CA SER A 311 1.54 -9.05 28.46
C SER A 311 1.61 -8.95 26.93
N VAL A 312 1.72 -7.73 26.38
CA VAL A 312 2.00 -7.53 24.95
C VAL A 312 3.37 -8.13 24.63
N ASN A 313 3.49 -8.88 23.54
CA ASN A 313 4.70 -9.57 23.16
C ASN A 313 5.75 -8.62 22.60
N TYR A 314 5.36 -7.74 21.69
CA TYR A 314 6.28 -6.93 20.90
C TYR A 314 5.82 -5.48 20.84
N LEU A 315 6.79 -4.59 20.74
CA LEU A 315 6.61 -3.14 20.72
C LEU A 315 7.30 -2.56 19.50
N GLN A 316 6.62 -1.61 18.85
CA GLN A 316 7.16 -0.88 17.72
C GLN A 316 6.76 0.59 17.85
N GLY A 317 7.67 1.52 17.53
CA GLY A 317 7.35 2.94 17.57
C GLY A 317 8.59 3.84 17.65
N TYR A 318 8.33 5.13 17.59
CA TYR A 318 9.38 6.15 17.55
C TYR A 318 10.17 6.27 18.86
N TYR A 319 9.68 5.67 19.93
CA TYR A 319 10.43 5.51 21.17
C TYR A 319 11.73 4.70 20.96
N PHE A 320 11.68 3.68 20.11
CA PHE A 320 12.83 2.84 19.79
C PHE A 320 13.60 3.39 18.60
N ASP A 321 12.91 3.52 17.47
CA ASP A 321 13.47 4.13 16.26
C ASP A 321 12.35 4.51 15.25
N ARG A 322 12.70 5.46 14.37
CA ARG A 322 11.94 5.72 13.16
C ARG A 322 12.32 4.71 12.08
N PRO A 323 11.53 4.55 11.01
CA PRO A 323 12.00 3.81 9.85
C PRO A 323 13.31 4.39 9.30
N ILE A 324 14.33 3.55 9.20
CA ILE A 324 15.71 3.88 8.76
C ILE A 324 16.12 3.02 7.57
N SER A 325 17.21 3.35 6.89
CA SER A 325 17.72 2.51 5.82
C SER A 325 18.23 1.16 6.34
N PRO A 326 18.25 0.10 5.52
CA PRO A 326 18.80 -1.19 5.93
C PRO A 326 20.26 -1.10 6.43
N GLU A 327 21.09 -0.24 5.80
CA GLU A 327 22.48 -0.03 6.20
C GLU A 327 22.60 0.60 7.60
N GLU A 328 21.75 1.59 7.86
CA GLU A 328 21.69 2.23 9.18
C GLU A 328 21.17 1.26 10.23
N PHE A 329 20.18 0.44 9.88
CA PHE A 329 19.63 -0.60 10.76
C PHE A 329 20.71 -1.61 11.18
N VAL A 330 21.46 -2.17 10.23
CA VAL A 330 22.55 -3.10 10.52
C VAL A 330 23.57 -2.46 11.45
N LYS A 331 24.00 -1.24 11.15
CA LYS A 331 24.98 -0.52 11.98
C LYS A 331 24.51 -0.27 13.42
N LYS A 332 23.21 -0.04 13.62
CA LYS A 332 22.65 0.36 14.92
C LYS A 332 22.18 -0.84 15.75
N TRP A 333 21.58 -1.82 15.11
CA TRP A 333 20.83 -2.89 15.75
C TRP A 333 21.49 -4.28 15.66
N LEU A 334 22.31 -4.55 14.65
CA LEU A 334 23.02 -5.81 14.46
C LEU A 334 24.51 -5.60 14.79
N LYS A 335 24.86 -5.78 16.07
CA LYS A 335 26.24 -5.64 16.55
C LYS A 335 26.81 -6.99 16.96
#